data_3ee3f7b6615ace7bab339ca1b799777d
#
_entry.id   3ee3f7b6615ace7bab339ca1b799777d
#
_cell.length_a   1.000
_cell.length_b   1.000
_cell.length_c   1.000
_cell.angle_alpha   90.00
_cell.angle_beta   90.00
_cell.angle_gamma   90.00
#
_symmetry.space_group_name_H-M   'P 1'
#
loop_
_entity.id
_entity.type
_entity.pdbx_description
1 polymer ?
#
loop_
_entity_poly.entity_id
_entity_poly.type
_entity_poly.pdbx_seq_one_letter_code
_entity_poly.pdbx_strand_id
1 'polypeptide(L)'
;MRGAERSVKNTAKNVSLIVLVLLLLTLCAANWLIGLNVAQMPADSLLRRAHDQLFGGAVGYELRSSGVAAAEPVQLALTVDGQLYGVQYNVTDMDAAVAAVRDLWAQVLTGEELDPASEEELSAALRAGDCAELRYHGATPLGAVAGWMGGVWKDGSEIYVETLVYAAGSERLFVRTSDGALYAAAAKADKSVLESAQKAFRGLPCKFSGESYAVYPETLLFDSETLSLPLLKNEPIDLFSTRSGTGLEELLQVFGFTAYADFYAEQNDQVRVFIDNVSTLRVSATGLLQYASSAENTTVRAYEEGEVSGQSALDAQMDCARLILDAALRAGETNTHASLYAIGQEDRQTTLVFLQMYGGVPVLGESDFATFAFEDGALVSATVRLQRFDAQDMSRIVLPAKQAAAGAMGEPCGLMVAYREKEGESYVPARFYLKNAD
;
A
#
# COMPACT_ATOMS: atom_id res chain seq x y z
N MET A 1 59.60 -35.21 -31.70
CA MET A 1 58.83 -34.15 -31.05
C MET A 1 57.58 -33.67 -31.83
N ARG A 2 57.53 -33.66 -33.14
CA ARG A 2 56.33 -33.19 -33.92
C ARG A 2 55.09 -34.05 -33.84
N GLY A 3 55.15 -35.31 -33.41
CA GLY A 3 53.99 -36.20 -33.29
C GLY A 3 53.14 -35.97 -32.00
N ALA A 4 53.81 -35.62 -30.90
CA ALA A 4 53.13 -35.38 -29.64
C ALA A 4 52.30 -34.07 -29.60
N GLU A 5 52.82 -33.02 -30.26
CA GLU A 5 52.08 -31.71 -30.39
C GLU A 5 50.80 -31.81 -31.25
N ARG A 6 50.81 -32.68 -32.30
CA ARG A 6 49.59 -32.92 -33.11
C ARG A 6 48.53 -33.69 -32.34
N SER A 7 48.92 -34.62 -31.49
CA SER A 7 48.00 -35.41 -30.64
C SER A 7 47.31 -34.52 -29.61
N VAL A 8 48.06 -33.65 -28.90
CA VAL A 8 47.52 -32.71 -27.89
C VAL A 8 46.58 -31.71 -28.54
N LYS A 9 46.90 -31.20 -29.73
CA LYS A 9 46.06 -30.26 -30.47
C LYS A 9 44.74 -30.88 -30.94
N ASN A 10 44.72 -32.14 -31.32
CA ASN A 10 43.52 -32.86 -31.71
C ASN A 10 42.66 -33.20 -30.50
N THR A 11 43.28 -33.57 -29.38
CA THR A 11 42.55 -33.82 -28.10
C THR A 11 41.90 -32.53 -27.58
N ALA A 12 42.60 -31.40 -27.60
CA ALA A 12 42.05 -30.11 -27.22
C ALA A 12 40.89 -29.66 -28.14
N LYS A 13 40.97 -29.90 -29.45
CA LYS A 13 39.88 -29.64 -30.40
C LYS A 13 38.63 -30.52 -30.10
N ASN A 14 38.84 -31.82 -29.83
CA ASN A 14 37.75 -32.74 -29.52
C ASN A 14 37.07 -32.38 -28.19
N VAL A 15 37.82 -31.99 -27.14
CA VAL A 15 37.28 -31.51 -25.88
C VAL A 15 36.49 -30.21 -26.08
N SER A 16 37.06 -29.26 -26.83
CA SER A 16 36.34 -28.01 -27.14
C SER A 16 35.05 -28.28 -27.91
N LEU A 17 35.03 -29.22 -28.85
CA LEU A 17 33.82 -29.58 -29.60
C LEU A 17 32.76 -30.23 -28.69
N ILE A 18 33.17 -31.12 -27.79
CA ILE A 18 32.26 -31.74 -26.81
C ILE A 18 31.66 -30.69 -25.88
N VAL A 19 32.46 -29.75 -25.38
CA VAL A 19 31.98 -28.65 -24.53
C VAL A 19 30.99 -27.76 -25.30
N LEU A 20 31.26 -27.44 -26.57
CA LEU A 20 30.38 -26.64 -27.41
C LEU A 20 29.03 -27.33 -27.71
N VAL A 21 29.07 -28.65 -27.96
CA VAL A 21 27.85 -29.47 -28.15
C VAL A 21 27.02 -29.53 -26.87
N LEU A 22 27.67 -29.72 -25.71
CA LEU A 22 27.00 -29.72 -24.41
C LEU A 22 26.37 -28.33 -24.10
N LEU A 23 27.06 -27.25 -24.42
CA LEU A 23 26.56 -25.88 -24.27
C LEU A 23 25.35 -25.62 -25.21
N LEU A 24 25.41 -26.12 -26.44
CA LEU A 24 24.29 -26.02 -27.39
C LEU A 24 23.07 -26.81 -26.91
N LEU A 25 23.30 -28.04 -26.41
CA LEU A 25 22.22 -28.86 -25.87
C LEU A 25 21.59 -28.25 -24.61
N THR A 26 22.38 -27.64 -23.74
CA THR A 26 21.86 -26.91 -22.56
C THR A 26 21.08 -25.67 -22.97
N LEU A 27 21.54 -24.92 -23.97
CA LEU A 27 20.80 -23.77 -24.50
C LEU A 27 19.49 -24.18 -25.20
N CYS A 28 19.49 -25.28 -25.97
CA CYS A 28 18.26 -25.79 -26.56
C CYS A 28 17.27 -26.32 -25.51
N ALA A 29 17.76 -27.00 -24.46
CA ALA A 29 16.93 -27.44 -23.36
C ALA A 29 16.38 -26.28 -22.54
N ALA A 30 17.18 -25.23 -22.28
CA ALA A 30 16.75 -24.03 -21.62
C ALA A 30 15.66 -23.28 -22.45
N ASN A 31 15.90 -23.13 -23.76
CA ASN A 31 14.93 -22.49 -24.65
C ASN A 31 13.62 -23.29 -24.77
N TRP A 32 13.70 -24.62 -24.75
CA TRP A 32 12.52 -25.49 -24.71
C TRP A 32 11.78 -25.38 -23.37
N LEU A 33 12.50 -25.35 -22.24
CA LEU A 33 11.93 -25.13 -20.90
C LEU A 33 11.21 -23.77 -20.76
N ILE A 34 11.77 -22.71 -21.34
CA ILE A 34 11.15 -21.36 -21.37
C ILE A 34 9.84 -21.37 -22.19
N GLY A 35 9.77 -22.17 -23.26
CA GLY A 35 8.57 -22.31 -24.10
C GLY A 35 7.49 -23.24 -23.53
N LEU A 36 7.74 -23.92 -22.41
CA LEU A 36 6.74 -24.78 -21.78
C LEU A 36 5.77 -23.94 -20.95
N ASN A 37 4.48 -24.17 -21.12
CA ASN A 37 3.44 -23.56 -20.29
C ASN A 37 3.43 -24.22 -18.89
N VAL A 38 4.32 -23.78 -18.01
CA VAL A 38 4.59 -24.39 -16.70
C VAL A 38 3.39 -24.28 -15.75
N ALA A 39 2.51 -23.28 -15.99
CA ALA A 39 1.28 -23.09 -15.21
C ALA A 39 0.29 -24.26 -15.35
N GLN A 40 0.38 -25.02 -16.45
CA GLN A 40 -0.48 -26.20 -16.70
C GLN A 40 0.12 -27.53 -16.18
N MET A 41 1.31 -27.49 -15.58
CA MET A 41 1.95 -28.69 -15.06
C MET A 41 1.58 -28.94 -13.60
N PRO A 42 1.36 -30.20 -13.21
CA PRO A 42 1.15 -30.55 -11.81
C PRO A 42 2.28 -30.00 -10.91
N ALA A 43 1.93 -29.49 -9.73
CA ALA A 43 2.86 -28.84 -8.82
C ALA A 43 4.05 -29.72 -8.39
N ASP A 44 3.87 -31.03 -8.45
CA ASP A 44 4.85 -32.07 -8.09
C ASP A 44 5.71 -32.57 -9.27
N SER A 45 5.50 -32.04 -10.48
CA SER A 45 6.24 -32.49 -11.66
C SER A 45 7.73 -32.11 -11.55
N LEU A 46 8.61 -33.05 -11.95
CA LEU A 46 10.08 -32.80 -11.97
C LEU A 46 10.46 -31.66 -12.92
N LEU A 47 9.70 -31.47 -14.01
CA LEU A 47 9.92 -30.39 -14.98
C LEU A 47 9.59 -29.03 -14.39
N ARG A 48 8.50 -28.92 -13.61
CA ARG A 48 8.15 -27.69 -12.89
C ARG A 48 9.22 -27.35 -11.84
N ARG A 49 9.67 -28.32 -11.04
CA ARG A 49 10.76 -28.12 -10.07
C ARG A 49 12.07 -27.68 -10.73
N ALA A 50 12.43 -28.27 -11.89
CA ALA A 50 13.64 -27.88 -12.62
C ALA A 50 13.50 -26.49 -13.23
N HIS A 51 12.34 -26.14 -13.76
CA HIS A 51 12.03 -24.79 -14.26
C HIS A 51 12.13 -23.78 -13.11
N ASP A 52 11.49 -24.04 -11.98
CA ASP A 52 11.47 -23.17 -10.80
C ASP A 52 12.87 -22.96 -10.20
N GLN A 53 13.74 -23.97 -10.25
CA GLN A 53 15.15 -23.84 -9.82
C GLN A 53 16.03 -23.03 -10.80
N LEU A 54 15.73 -23.06 -12.10
CA LEU A 54 16.56 -22.43 -13.14
C LEU A 54 16.11 -21.03 -13.51
N PHE A 55 14.82 -20.74 -13.40
CA PHE A 55 14.22 -19.47 -13.88
C PHE A 55 13.46 -18.70 -12.80
N GLY A 56 13.53 -19.15 -11.55
CA GLY A 56 12.67 -18.65 -10.48
C GLY A 56 11.27 -19.24 -10.63
N GLY A 57 10.72 -19.82 -9.58
CA GLY A 57 9.37 -20.43 -9.61
C GLY A 57 8.34 -19.44 -10.11
N ALA A 58 7.29 -19.94 -10.74
CA ALA A 58 6.03 -19.19 -10.80
C ALA A 58 5.81 -18.60 -9.41
N VAL A 59 5.60 -17.30 -9.32
CA VAL A 59 5.44 -16.60 -8.04
C VAL A 59 4.20 -17.18 -7.39
N GLY A 60 4.37 -18.34 -6.74
CA GLY A 60 3.46 -18.76 -5.69
C GLY A 60 3.69 -17.71 -4.62
N TYR A 61 2.67 -16.94 -4.33
CA TYR A 61 2.70 -16.05 -3.19
C TYR A 61 2.87 -16.94 -1.97
N GLU A 62 4.15 -17.22 -1.59
CA GLU A 62 4.39 -17.60 -0.23
C GLU A 62 3.89 -16.43 0.61
N LEU A 63 3.11 -16.71 1.64
CA LEU A 63 2.74 -15.77 2.70
C LEU A 63 4.00 -15.09 3.25
N ARG A 64 4.51 -14.12 2.53
CA ARG A 64 5.54 -13.21 2.99
C ARG A 64 4.76 -12.02 3.54
N SER A 65 4.63 -11.98 4.86
CA SER A 65 4.31 -10.71 5.48
C SER A 65 5.39 -9.73 5.01
N SER A 66 5.00 -8.86 4.10
CA SER A 66 5.86 -7.82 3.60
C SER A 66 6.10 -6.89 4.75
N GLY A 67 6.68 -6.82 5.68
CA GLY A 67 6.82 -5.92 6.85
C GLY A 67 6.56 -4.42 6.56
N VAL A 68 5.89 -4.14 5.46
CA VAL A 68 5.51 -2.82 4.95
C VAL A 68 4.00 -2.67 5.07
N ALA A 69 3.55 -1.66 5.80
CA ALA A 69 2.13 -1.38 6.00
C ALA A 69 1.38 -1.12 4.67
N ALA A 70 0.16 -1.64 4.54
CA ALA A 70 -0.68 -1.37 3.37
C ALA A 70 -1.26 0.05 3.38
N ALA A 71 -1.36 0.69 4.55
CA ALA A 71 -1.71 2.10 4.70
C ALA A 71 -0.60 2.83 5.45
N GLU A 72 -0.37 4.09 5.09
CA GLU A 72 0.57 4.97 5.76
C GLU A 72 -0.18 6.03 6.57
N PRO A 73 0.28 6.34 7.79
CA PRO A 73 -0.28 7.46 8.55
C PRO A 73 -0.09 8.78 7.79
N VAL A 74 -1.10 9.63 7.81
CA VAL A 74 -1.04 10.97 7.20
C VAL A 74 -0.80 12.07 8.23
N GLN A 75 -1.12 11.80 9.50
CA GLN A 75 -0.85 12.67 10.63
C GLN A 75 -0.45 11.83 11.84
N LEU A 76 0.47 12.37 12.64
CA LEU A 76 0.88 11.80 13.90
C LEU A 76 1.21 12.91 14.87
N ALA A 77 0.77 12.81 16.12
CA ALA A 77 1.12 13.77 17.16
C ALA A 77 1.49 13.09 18.47
N LEU A 78 2.30 13.78 19.27
CA LEU A 78 2.70 13.38 20.61
C LEU A 78 2.88 14.60 21.51
N THR A 79 2.40 14.53 22.74
CA THR A 79 2.69 15.52 23.77
C THR A 79 4.10 15.34 24.28
N VAL A 80 4.91 16.42 24.22
CA VAL A 80 6.29 16.48 24.72
C VAL A 80 6.40 17.68 25.64
N ASP A 81 6.82 17.47 26.87
CA ASP A 81 6.95 18.54 27.91
C ASP A 81 5.66 19.39 28.07
N GLY A 82 4.48 18.74 27.97
CA GLY A 82 3.17 19.40 28.12
C GLY A 82 2.70 20.18 26.90
N GLN A 83 3.42 20.14 25.78
CA GLN A 83 3.05 20.75 24.50
C GLN A 83 2.84 19.66 23.45
N LEU A 84 1.77 19.74 22.67
CA LEU A 84 1.51 18.83 21.56
C LEU A 84 2.35 19.24 20.34
N TYR A 85 3.06 18.27 19.78
CA TYR A 85 3.81 18.37 18.52
C TYR A 85 3.27 17.36 17.53
N GLY A 86 3.23 17.73 16.26
CA GLY A 86 2.70 16.86 15.20
C GLY A 86 3.53 16.89 13.93
N VAL A 87 3.36 15.84 13.14
CA VAL A 87 3.86 15.68 11.78
C VAL A 87 2.66 15.44 10.88
N GLN A 88 2.65 16.01 9.68
CA GLN A 88 1.56 15.84 8.71
C GLN A 88 2.08 15.84 7.28
N TYR A 89 1.49 14.99 6.43
CA TYR A 89 1.64 15.01 4.96
C TYR A 89 3.10 15.14 4.47
N ASN A 90 4.03 14.48 5.14
CA ASN A 90 5.45 14.43 4.74
C ASN A 90 5.98 13.03 5.03
N VAL A 91 6.35 12.29 3.99
CA VAL A 91 6.77 10.88 4.13
C VAL A 91 8.02 10.74 5.01
N THR A 92 9.05 11.55 4.77
CA THR A 92 10.33 11.44 5.50
C THR A 92 10.18 11.76 6.99
N ASP A 93 9.43 12.82 7.32
CA ASP A 93 9.20 13.21 8.71
C ASP A 93 8.25 12.23 9.39
N MET A 94 7.27 11.68 8.63
CA MET A 94 6.33 10.67 9.10
C MET A 94 7.05 9.36 9.46
N ASP A 95 7.94 8.86 8.60
CA ASP A 95 8.74 7.66 8.88
C ASP A 95 9.56 7.81 10.16
N ALA A 96 10.20 8.96 10.35
CA ALA A 96 10.96 9.26 11.57
C ALA A 96 10.05 9.36 12.80
N ALA A 97 8.87 9.97 12.66
CA ALA A 97 7.87 10.08 13.73
C ALA A 97 7.30 8.71 14.12
N VAL A 98 6.93 7.88 13.15
CA VAL A 98 6.46 6.52 13.37
C VAL A 98 7.53 5.68 14.08
N ALA A 99 8.78 5.77 13.65
CA ALA A 99 9.89 5.07 14.30
C ALA A 99 10.06 5.50 15.78
N ALA A 100 9.86 6.79 16.09
CA ALA A 100 9.97 7.33 17.45
C ALA A 100 8.87 6.84 18.39
N VAL A 101 7.67 6.56 17.87
CA VAL A 101 6.49 6.19 18.70
C VAL A 101 6.08 4.72 18.57
N ARG A 102 6.80 3.93 17.78
CA ARG A 102 6.44 2.54 17.48
C ARG A 102 6.26 1.68 18.73
N ASP A 103 7.22 1.73 19.66
CA ASP A 103 7.16 0.95 20.90
C ASP A 103 6.01 1.40 21.82
N LEU A 104 5.65 2.69 21.78
CA LEU A 104 4.50 3.21 22.49
C LEU A 104 3.20 2.61 21.92
N TRP A 105 3.02 2.68 20.60
CA TRP A 105 1.86 2.13 19.94
C TRP A 105 1.79 0.61 20.03
N ALA A 106 2.92 -0.10 20.04
CA ALA A 106 2.97 -1.55 20.26
C ALA A 106 2.34 -1.96 21.60
N GLN A 107 2.56 -1.18 22.67
CA GLN A 107 1.95 -1.42 23.98
C GLN A 107 0.48 -1.00 24.02
N VAL A 108 0.15 0.15 23.46
CA VAL A 108 -1.19 0.73 23.45
C VAL A 108 -2.17 -0.09 22.60
N LEU A 109 -1.71 -0.60 21.45
CA LEU A 109 -2.50 -1.40 20.52
C LEU A 109 -2.47 -2.89 20.89
N THR A 110 -2.74 -3.17 22.18
CA THR A 110 -2.86 -4.53 22.70
C THR A 110 -4.19 -4.62 23.45
N GLY A 111 -5.18 -5.26 22.82
CA GLY A 111 -6.55 -5.30 23.34
C GLY A 111 -7.42 -6.34 22.67
N GLU A 112 -8.67 -6.41 23.14
CA GLU A 112 -9.68 -7.38 22.67
C GLU A 112 -11.02 -6.72 22.40
N GLU A 113 -11.43 -5.70 23.16
CA GLU A 113 -12.76 -5.14 23.10
C GLU A 113 -12.73 -3.60 23.04
N LEU A 114 -13.71 -3.04 22.36
CA LEU A 114 -13.98 -1.61 22.29
C LEU A 114 -15.37 -1.33 22.83
N ASP A 115 -15.47 -0.39 23.75
CA ASP A 115 -16.73 0.14 24.26
C ASP A 115 -17.10 1.44 23.51
N PRO A 116 -18.38 1.70 23.23
CA PRO A 116 -18.82 3.00 22.72
C PRO A 116 -18.37 4.13 23.66
N ALA A 117 -17.87 5.22 23.09
CA ALA A 117 -17.43 6.40 23.84
C ALA A 117 -18.10 7.67 23.32
N SER A 118 -18.12 8.71 24.15
CA SER A 118 -18.70 10.01 23.77
C SER A 118 -17.64 11.04 23.41
N GLU A 119 -18.03 12.06 22.65
CA GLU A 119 -17.17 13.20 22.30
C GLU A 119 -16.70 13.98 23.53
N GLU A 120 -17.55 14.03 24.57
CA GLU A 120 -17.23 14.68 25.84
C GLU A 120 -16.12 13.92 26.60
N GLU A 121 -16.17 12.57 26.58
CA GLU A 121 -15.12 11.73 27.17
C GLU A 121 -13.78 11.94 26.46
N LEU A 122 -13.78 11.90 25.12
CA LEU A 122 -12.58 12.18 24.33
C LEU A 122 -12.05 13.60 24.63
N SER A 123 -12.91 14.62 24.54
CA SER A 123 -12.53 16.01 24.80
C SER A 123 -11.95 16.20 26.21
N ALA A 124 -12.49 15.52 27.21
CA ALA A 124 -11.98 15.55 28.57
C ALA A 124 -10.60 14.89 28.67
N ALA A 125 -10.41 13.75 28.00
CA ALA A 125 -9.14 13.02 27.98
C ALA A 125 -8.03 13.82 27.26
N LEU A 126 -8.34 14.48 26.14
CA LEU A 126 -7.40 15.35 25.41
C LEU A 126 -6.91 16.54 26.24
N ARG A 127 -7.72 17.01 27.22
CA ARG A 127 -7.36 18.11 28.15
C ARG A 127 -6.62 17.62 29.40
N ALA A 128 -6.71 16.33 29.73
CA ALA A 128 -6.27 15.83 31.03
C ALA A 128 -4.77 15.48 31.13
N GLY A 129 -4.05 15.41 30.02
CA GLY A 129 -2.64 15.03 30.08
C GLY A 129 -2.00 14.73 28.74
N ASP A 130 -0.92 13.96 28.80
CA ASP A 130 -0.17 13.58 27.59
C ASP A 130 -1.00 12.68 26.68
N CYS A 131 -0.98 13.02 25.38
CA CYS A 131 -1.69 12.29 24.34
C CYS A 131 -0.73 11.92 23.20
N ALA A 132 -1.05 10.82 22.51
CA ALA A 132 -0.50 10.47 21.21
C ALA A 132 -1.66 10.26 20.23
N GLU A 133 -1.51 10.74 18.99
CA GLU A 133 -2.48 10.54 17.91
C GLU A 133 -1.80 9.89 16.73
N LEU A 134 -2.56 9.01 16.05
CA LEU A 134 -2.18 8.37 14.81
C LEU A 134 -3.39 8.39 13.87
N ARG A 135 -3.24 8.99 12.69
CA ARG A 135 -4.33 9.15 11.73
C ARG A 135 -3.97 8.61 10.36
N TYR A 136 -4.90 7.85 9.80
CA TYR A 136 -4.89 7.34 8.43
C TYR A 136 -5.85 8.14 7.56
N HIS A 137 -5.69 8.02 6.23
CA HIS A 137 -6.58 8.71 5.29
C HIS A 137 -7.90 7.95 5.07
N GLY A 138 -7.90 6.65 5.23
CA GLY A 138 -9.03 5.77 4.96
C GLY A 138 -9.29 4.73 6.04
N ALA A 139 -10.27 3.89 5.76
CA ALA A 139 -10.70 2.79 6.60
C ALA A 139 -9.60 1.72 6.69
N THR A 140 -8.87 1.68 7.80
CA THR A 140 -7.75 0.76 8.02
C THR A 140 -8.13 -0.24 9.13
N PRO A 141 -7.96 -1.57 8.94
CA PRO A 141 -8.31 -2.54 9.97
C PRO A 141 -7.48 -2.33 11.23
N LEU A 142 -8.11 -2.26 12.39
CA LEU A 142 -7.45 -2.06 13.67
C LEU A 142 -6.41 -3.15 13.96
N GLY A 143 -6.72 -4.41 13.61
CA GLY A 143 -5.81 -5.52 13.75
C GLY A 143 -4.54 -5.37 12.89
N ALA A 144 -4.68 -4.87 11.66
CA ALA A 144 -3.55 -4.59 10.78
C ALA A 144 -2.69 -3.44 11.34
N VAL A 145 -3.31 -2.34 11.77
CA VAL A 145 -2.58 -1.22 12.41
C VAL A 145 -1.81 -1.70 13.64
N ALA A 146 -2.44 -2.52 14.49
CA ALA A 146 -1.76 -3.11 15.64
C ALA A 146 -0.54 -3.93 15.22
N GLY A 147 -0.69 -4.83 14.24
CA GLY A 147 0.40 -5.64 13.70
C GLY A 147 1.54 -4.80 13.13
N TRP A 148 1.25 -3.76 12.34
CA TRP A 148 2.26 -2.86 11.77
C TRP A 148 3.06 -2.09 12.83
N MET A 149 2.41 -1.75 13.94
CA MET A 149 3.06 -1.09 15.08
C MET A 149 3.74 -2.07 16.04
N GLY A 150 3.55 -3.38 15.87
CA GLY A 150 4.13 -4.42 16.73
C GLY A 150 3.27 -4.80 17.93
N GLY A 151 2.01 -4.36 17.97
CA GLY A 151 0.99 -4.76 18.93
C GLY A 151 0.18 -5.96 18.45
N VAL A 152 -0.85 -6.33 19.21
CA VAL A 152 -1.79 -7.40 18.87
C VAL A 152 -3.20 -7.00 19.30
N TRP A 153 -4.11 -6.92 18.35
CA TRP A 153 -5.53 -6.68 18.64
C TRP A 153 -6.34 -7.90 18.21
N LYS A 154 -7.01 -8.54 19.14
CA LYS A 154 -7.89 -9.66 18.83
C LYS A 154 -9.16 -9.15 18.15
N ASP A 155 -9.64 -9.93 17.17
CA ASP A 155 -10.88 -9.65 16.43
C ASP A 155 -10.97 -8.24 15.80
N GLY A 156 -9.80 -7.64 15.51
CA GLY A 156 -9.69 -6.30 14.93
C GLY A 156 -9.89 -6.22 13.41
N SER A 157 -10.18 -7.33 12.74
CA SER A 157 -10.34 -7.38 11.26
C SER A 157 -11.60 -6.68 10.75
N GLU A 158 -12.63 -6.58 11.57
CA GLU A 158 -13.93 -5.96 11.24
C GLU A 158 -14.06 -4.52 11.75
N ILE A 159 -13.03 -4.01 12.44
CA ILE A 159 -13.03 -2.65 12.98
C ILE A 159 -12.14 -1.78 12.09
N TYR A 160 -12.76 -0.88 11.32
CA TYR A 160 -12.07 0.00 10.38
C TYR A 160 -11.85 1.38 11.00
N VAL A 161 -10.59 1.68 11.31
CA VAL A 161 -10.20 2.92 12.01
C VAL A 161 -9.67 3.97 11.06
N GLU A 162 -9.90 5.23 11.40
CA GLU A 162 -9.32 6.38 10.73
C GLU A 162 -8.39 7.14 11.67
N THR A 163 -8.77 7.29 12.95
CA THR A 163 -7.96 8.00 13.94
C THR A 163 -7.89 7.21 15.24
N LEU A 164 -6.71 7.12 15.78
CA LEU A 164 -6.40 6.53 17.08
C LEU A 164 -5.83 7.61 17.99
N VAL A 165 -6.35 7.71 19.21
CA VAL A 165 -5.84 8.65 20.22
C VAL A 165 -5.58 7.91 21.52
N TYR A 166 -4.34 7.86 21.95
CA TYR A 166 -3.98 7.38 23.27
C TYR A 166 -3.89 8.56 24.25
N ALA A 167 -4.66 8.50 25.33
CA ALA A 167 -4.64 9.48 26.41
C ALA A 167 -4.00 8.86 27.65
N ALA A 168 -2.73 9.18 27.90
CA ALA A 168 -1.94 8.56 28.97
C ALA A 168 -2.50 8.87 30.37
N GLY A 169 -3.07 10.07 30.56
CA GLY A 169 -3.64 10.49 31.85
C GLY A 169 -4.87 9.68 32.29
N SER A 170 -5.63 9.15 31.35
CA SER A 170 -6.81 8.29 31.59
C SER A 170 -6.54 6.81 31.33
N GLU A 171 -5.35 6.43 30.87
CA GLU A 171 -4.98 5.07 30.45
C GLU A 171 -6.02 4.49 29.45
N ARG A 172 -6.43 5.31 28.45
CA ARG A 172 -7.45 4.91 27.44
C ARG A 172 -6.93 5.14 26.02
N LEU A 173 -7.26 4.20 25.16
CA LEU A 173 -7.19 4.34 23.69
C LEU A 173 -8.58 4.71 23.18
N PHE A 174 -8.71 5.80 22.47
CA PHE A 174 -9.88 6.17 21.71
C PHE A 174 -9.68 5.82 20.24
N VAL A 175 -10.72 5.31 19.62
CA VAL A 175 -10.73 4.82 18.24
C VAL A 175 -11.90 5.46 17.51
N ARG A 176 -11.59 6.30 16.52
CA ARG A 176 -12.61 6.79 15.60
C ARG A 176 -12.61 5.91 14.35
N THR A 177 -13.75 5.36 14.06
CA THR A 177 -13.97 4.53 12.87
C THR A 177 -14.24 5.39 11.63
N SER A 178 -14.12 4.80 10.46
CA SER A 178 -14.30 5.49 9.18
C SER A 178 -15.72 5.99 8.93
N ASP A 179 -16.73 5.41 9.60
CA ASP A 179 -18.11 5.88 9.64
C ASP A 179 -18.39 6.98 10.69
N GLY A 180 -17.32 7.45 11.37
CA GLY A 180 -17.37 8.53 12.34
C GLY A 180 -17.76 8.10 13.76
N ALA A 181 -18.06 6.82 14.03
CA ALA A 181 -18.34 6.35 15.38
C ALA A 181 -17.09 6.41 16.26
N LEU A 182 -17.30 6.65 17.56
CA LEU A 182 -16.23 6.74 18.55
C LEU A 182 -16.32 5.60 19.56
N TYR A 183 -15.21 4.92 19.76
CA TYR A 183 -15.05 3.86 20.72
C TYR A 183 -13.85 4.12 21.62
N ALA A 184 -13.76 3.41 22.75
CA ALA A 184 -12.58 3.43 23.59
C ALA A 184 -12.32 2.07 24.24
N ALA A 185 -11.05 1.84 24.54
CA ALA A 185 -10.58 0.69 25.30
C ALA A 185 -9.65 1.14 26.43
N ALA A 186 -9.48 0.31 27.46
CA ALA A 186 -8.41 0.47 28.41
C ALA A 186 -7.08 0.18 27.71
N ALA A 187 -6.12 1.08 27.84
CA ALA A 187 -4.80 0.94 27.26
C ALA A 187 -3.74 1.55 28.17
N LYS A 188 -2.62 0.86 28.31
CA LYS A 188 -1.56 1.29 29.18
C LYS A 188 -0.21 1.14 28.52
N ALA A 189 0.58 2.20 28.56
CA ALA A 189 1.97 2.15 28.18
C ALA A 189 2.87 2.36 29.42
N ASP A 190 4.01 1.71 29.41
CA ASP A 190 5.02 1.96 30.44
C ASP A 190 5.53 3.40 30.36
N LYS A 191 5.67 4.05 31.52
CA LYS A 191 6.15 5.43 31.59
C LYS A 191 7.51 5.63 30.90
N SER A 192 8.42 4.66 31.02
CA SER A 192 9.73 4.69 30.37
C SER A 192 9.64 4.66 28.84
N VAL A 193 8.65 3.97 28.28
CA VAL A 193 8.39 3.91 26.83
C VAL A 193 7.83 5.25 26.35
N LEU A 194 6.86 5.82 27.07
CA LEU A 194 6.33 7.15 26.76
C LEU A 194 7.44 8.21 26.80
N GLU A 195 8.26 8.25 27.87
CA GLU A 195 9.39 9.18 27.99
C GLU A 195 10.44 8.98 26.86
N SER A 196 10.65 7.74 26.43
CA SER A 196 11.55 7.41 25.30
C SER A 196 11.01 7.98 23.98
N ALA A 197 9.72 7.76 23.73
CA ALA A 197 9.03 8.32 22.58
C ALA A 197 9.08 9.85 22.56
N GLN A 198 8.78 10.50 23.69
CA GLN A 198 8.85 11.96 23.84
C GLN A 198 10.25 12.54 23.57
N LYS A 199 11.31 11.84 23.98
CA LYS A 199 12.71 12.26 23.71
C LYS A 199 13.08 12.12 22.22
N ALA A 200 12.57 11.10 21.55
CA ALA A 200 12.89 10.80 20.15
C ALA A 200 12.04 11.61 19.17
N PHE A 201 10.77 11.85 19.51
CA PHE A 201 9.80 12.51 18.65
C PHE A 201 10.21 13.92 18.27
N ARG A 202 10.02 14.27 17.00
CA ARG A 202 10.19 15.64 16.46
C ARG A 202 9.00 15.97 15.60
N GLY A 203 8.48 17.17 15.79
CA GLY A 203 7.32 17.66 15.06
C GLY A 203 7.17 19.16 15.22
N LEU A 204 6.13 19.71 14.64
CA LEU A 204 5.78 21.13 14.73
C LEU A 204 4.76 21.34 15.85
N PRO A 205 4.80 22.49 16.56
CA PRO A 205 3.80 22.79 17.57
C PRO A 205 2.39 22.79 16.99
N CYS A 206 1.49 22.06 17.60
CA CYS A 206 0.09 21.98 17.21
C CYS A 206 -0.79 21.84 18.46
N LYS A 207 -2.11 21.77 18.23
CA LYS A 207 -3.10 21.49 19.26
C LYS A 207 -4.28 20.75 18.67
N PHE A 208 -5.03 20.06 19.48
CA PHE A 208 -6.34 19.54 19.11
C PHE A 208 -7.35 20.65 18.92
N SER A 209 -8.30 20.48 18.00
CA SER A 209 -9.39 21.46 17.76
C SER A 209 -10.30 21.58 18.97
N GLY A 210 -10.47 20.51 19.72
CA GLY A 210 -11.44 20.44 20.82
C GLY A 210 -12.86 20.72 20.30
N GLU A 211 -13.67 21.32 21.13
CA GLU A 211 -15.10 21.67 20.82
C GLU A 211 -15.23 23.04 20.11
N SER A 212 -14.14 23.63 19.66
CA SER A 212 -14.15 25.02 19.14
C SER A 212 -14.63 25.13 17.68
N TYR A 213 -14.69 24.03 16.95
CA TYR A 213 -15.02 23.98 15.52
C TYR A 213 -15.94 22.80 15.22
N ALA A 214 -16.65 22.85 14.09
CA ALA A 214 -17.44 21.72 13.59
C ALA A 214 -16.56 20.69 12.87
N VAL A 215 -15.47 20.26 13.54
CA VAL A 215 -14.60 19.14 13.15
C VAL A 215 -14.40 18.25 14.37
N TYR A 216 -13.96 17.02 14.17
CA TYR A 216 -13.73 16.10 15.28
C TYR A 216 -12.74 16.69 16.30
N PRO A 217 -12.95 16.51 17.62
CA PRO A 217 -12.16 17.17 18.67
C PRO A 217 -10.65 16.85 18.61
N GLU A 218 -10.30 15.67 18.10
CA GLU A 218 -8.92 15.23 17.92
C GLU A 218 -8.24 15.80 16.66
N THR A 219 -8.93 16.59 15.83
CA THR A 219 -8.33 17.19 14.65
C THR A 219 -7.15 18.11 15.02
N LEU A 220 -6.00 17.87 14.38
CA LEU A 220 -4.79 18.65 14.61
C LEU A 220 -4.84 20.02 13.93
N LEU A 221 -4.56 21.07 14.70
CA LEU A 221 -4.45 22.44 14.23
C LEU A 221 -3.01 22.93 14.49
N PHE A 222 -2.25 23.14 13.43
CA PHE A 222 -0.89 23.64 13.50
C PHE A 222 -0.88 25.17 13.67
N ASP A 223 -0.10 25.69 14.62
CA ASP A 223 -0.17 27.09 15.02
C ASP A 223 0.54 28.05 14.03
N SER A 224 1.62 27.60 13.41
CA SER A 224 2.50 28.46 12.60
C SER A 224 2.71 27.97 11.16
N GLU A 225 2.14 26.84 10.76
CA GLU A 225 2.43 26.26 9.47
C GLU A 225 1.38 26.60 8.44
N THR A 226 1.82 27.27 7.39
CA THR A 226 1.16 27.22 6.10
C THR A 226 1.72 26.01 5.36
N LEU A 227 0.95 24.93 5.25
CA LEU A 227 1.33 23.78 4.45
C LEU A 227 1.51 24.25 3.00
N SER A 228 2.76 24.20 2.53
CA SER A 228 3.13 24.59 1.16
C SER A 228 3.36 23.33 0.34
N LEU A 229 2.42 23.03 -0.56
CA LEU A 229 2.48 21.86 -1.42
C LEU A 229 2.69 22.24 -2.88
N PRO A 230 3.50 21.51 -3.65
CA PRO A 230 3.72 21.79 -5.06
C PRO A 230 2.40 21.68 -5.83
N LEU A 231 2.26 22.44 -6.90
CA LEU A 231 1.22 22.23 -7.88
C LEU A 231 1.64 21.04 -8.74
N LEU A 232 0.80 20.00 -8.83
CA LEU A 232 1.11 18.83 -9.64
C LEU A 232 0.61 19.03 -11.08
N LYS A 233 1.38 18.53 -12.01
CA LYS A 233 1.01 18.41 -13.42
C LYS A 233 1.01 16.95 -13.81
N ASN A 234 -0.06 16.49 -14.45
CA ASN A 234 -0.17 15.12 -14.93
C ASN A 234 0.81 14.91 -16.10
N GLU A 235 1.67 13.93 -16.00
CA GLU A 235 2.64 13.55 -17.02
C GLU A 235 2.22 12.23 -17.69
N PRO A 236 2.39 12.11 -19.03
CA PRO A 236 1.99 10.91 -19.73
C PRO A 236 2.82 9.70 -19.30
N ILE A 237 2.16 8.56 -19.18
CA ILE A 237 2.76 7.24 -18.99
C ILE A 237 2.78 6.53 -20.35
N ASP A 238 3.84 5.79 -20.61
CA ASP A 238 3.93 4.85 -21.73
C ASP A 238 4.52 3.52 -21.26
N LEU A 239 3.65 2.58 -20.92
CA LEU A 239 4.04 1.23 -20.46
C LEU A 239 4.69 0.37 -21.56
N PHE A 240 4.59 0.78 -22.83
CA PHE A 240 5.14 0.03 -23.96
C PHE A 240 6.47 0.61 -24.48
N SER A 241 6.95 1.68 -23.85
CA SER A 241 8.23 2.24 -24.21
C SER A 241 9.36 1.25 -23.93
N THR A 242 10.44 1.32 -24.71
CA THR A 242 11.61 0.47 -24.55
C THR A 242 12.34 0.67 -23.21
N ARG A 243 12.08 1.78 -22.52
CA ARG A 243 12.63 2.06 -21.17
C ARG A 243 11.91 1.23 -20.09
N SER A 244 10.66 0.91 -20.30
CA SER A 244 9.81 0.16 -19.35
C SER A 244 9.83 -1.37 -19.57
N GLY A 245 10.67 -1.89 -20.47
CA GLY A 245 10.64 -3.30 -20.87
C GLY A 245 10.69 -4.30 -19.70
N THR A 246 11.62 -4.10 -18.77
CA THR A 246 11.74 -4.95 -17.57
C THR A 246 10.58 -4.74 -16.59
N GLY A 247 10.03 -3.54 -16.49
CA GLY A 247 8.88 -3.25 -15.62
C GLY A 247 7.61 -3.96 -16.08
N LEU A 248 7.37 -4.04 -17.41
CA LEU A 248 6.24 -4.79 -17.94
C LEU A 248 6.37 -6.30 -17.70
N GLU A 249 7.59 -6.84 -17.79
CA GLU A 249 7.85 -8.25 -17.47
C GLU A 249 7.55 -8.59 -16.02
N GLU A 250 8.00 -7.76 -15.06
CA GLU A 250 7.68 -7.91 -13.64
C GLU A 250 6.17 -7.81 -13.41
N LEU A 251 5.51 -6.85 -14.07
CA LEU A 251 4.05 -6.68 -13.98
C LEU A 251 3.30 -7.90 -14.48
N LEU A 252 3.70 -8.50 -15.59
CA LEU A 252 3.10 -9.74 -16.10
C LEU A 252 3.27 -10.88 -15.09
N GLN A 253 4.45 -11.02 -14.49
CA GLN A 253 4.75 -12.09 -13.54
C GLN A 253 3.88 -12.01 -12.27
N VAL A 254 3.63 -10.82 -11.72
CA VAL A 254 2.78 -10.68 -10.51
C VAL A 254 1.31 -11.01 -10.79
N PHE A 255 0.88 -10.95 -12.04
CA PHE A 255 -0.43 -11.44 -12.48
C PHE A 255 -0.42 -12.90 -12.96
N GLY A 256 0.68 -13.63 -12.75
CA GLY A 256 0.79 -15.04 -13.11
C GLY A 256 1.09 -15.32 -14.59
N PHE A 257 1.31 -14.28 -15.41
CA PHE A 257 1.70 -14.45 -16.80
C PHE A 257 3.21 -14.61 -16.94
N THR A 258 3.64 -15.33 -17.98
CA THR A 258 5.08 -15.38 -18.31
C THR A 258 5.55 -14.07 -18.90
N ALA A 259 6.83 -13.73 -18.74
CA ALA A 259 7.44 -12.54 -19.33
C ALA A 259 7.30 -12.47 -20.88
N TYR A 260 7.09 -13.63 -21.50
CA TYR A 260 6.94 -13.79 -22.97
C TYR A 260 5.53 -14.26 -23.36
N ALA A 261 4.52 -13.96 -22.53
CA ALA A 261 3.14 -14.31 -22.85
C ALA A 261 2.71 -13.67 -24.17
N ASP A 262 2.06 -14.47 -25.01
CA ASP A 262 1.45 -13.97 -26.23
C ASP A 262 0.33 -12.96 -25.91
N PHE A 263 0.22 -11.94 -26.73
CA PHE A 263 -0.84 -10.96 -26.61
C PHE A 263 -1.45 -10.64 -27.97
N TYR A 264 -2.68 -10.17 -27.98
CA TYR A 264 -3.23 -9.47 -29.12
C TYR A 264 -3.39 -7.98 -28.80
N ALA A 265 -3.25 -7.16 -29.84
CA ALA A 265 -3.33 -5.72 -29.71
C ALA A 265 -4.73 -5.21 -30.06
N GLU A 266 -5.21 -4.26 -29.28
CA GLU A 266 -6.45 -3.52 -29.54
C GLU A 266 -6.16 -2.02 -29.67
N GLN A 267 -7.10 -1.26 -30.18
CA GLN A 267 -7.04 0.20 -30.28
C GLN A 267 -5.74 0.73 -30.93
N ASN A 268 -5.34 0.16 -32.07
CA ASN A 268 -4.11 0.54 -32.78
C ASN A 268 -2.85 0.42 -31.90
N ASP A 269 -2.67 -0.73 -31.28
CA ASP A 269 -1.55 -1.06 -30.38
C ASP A 269 -1.50 -0.24 -29.05
N GLN A 270 -2.55 0.48 -28.70
CA GLN A 270 -2.62 1.19 -27.43
C GLN A 270 -3.02 0.30 -26.26
N VAL A 271 -3.56 -0.89 -26.49
CA VAL A 271 -3.92 -1.89 -25.49
C VAL A 271 -3.38 -3.24 -25.90
N ARG A 272 -2.65 -3.89 -24.98
CA ARG A 272 -2.22 -5.30 -25.10
C ARG A 272 -3.07 -6.16 -24.20
N VAL A 273 -3.61 -7.24 -24.73
CA VAL A 273 -4.45 -8.19 -24.01
C VAL A 273 -3.74 -9.52 -23.93
N PHE A 274 -3.31 -9.87 -22.74
CA PHE A 274 -2.69 -11.15 -22.40
C PHE A 274 -3.78 -12.10 -21.93
N ILE A 275 -3.83 -13.29 -22.49
CA ILE A 275 -4.79 -14.32 -22.13
C ILE A 275 -4.03 -15.62 -21.87
N ASP A 276 -4.32 -16.22 -20.73
CA ASP A 276 -4.10 -17.63 -20.52
C ASP A 276 -5.45 -18.37 -20.55
N ASN A 277 -5.48 -19.66 -20.20
CA ASN A 277 -6.71 -20.44 -20.25
C ASN A 277 -7.80 -19.98 -19.27
N VAL A 278 -7.46 -19.15 -18.30
CA VAL A 278 -8.29 -18.87 -17.11
C VAL A 278 -8.35 -17.40 -16.74
N SER A 279 -7.35 -16.63 -17.17
CA SER A 279 -7.21 -15.22 -16.77
C SER A 279 -6.99 -14.31 -17.98
N THR A 280 -7.41 -13.08 -17.85
CA THR A 280 -7.19 -12.03 -18.85
C THR A 280 -6.57 -10.81 -18.18
N LEU A 281 -5.48 -10.29 -18.74
CA LEU A 281 -4.87 -9.03 -18.31
C LEU A 281 -4.82 -8.07 -19.50
N ARG A 282 -5.51 -6.95 -19.38
CA ARG A 282 -5.49 -5.84 -20.33
C ARG A 282 -4.58 -4.76 -19.82
N VAL A 283 -3.57 -4.40 -20.59
CA VAL A 283 -2.60 -3.36 -20.29
C VAL A 283 -2.72 -2.26 -21.32
N SER A 284 -3.08 -1.05 -20.90
CA SER A 284 -3.07 0.13 -21.77
C SER A 284 -1.69 0.79 -21.74
N ALA A 285 -1.23 1.30 -22.88
CA ALA A 285 -0.03 2.15 -22.94
C ALA A 285 -0.08 3.31 -21.94
N THR A 286 -1.29 3.85 -21.68
CA THR A 286 -1.53 5.01 -20.80
C THR A 286 -1.66 4.67 -19.31
N GLY A 287 -1.33 3.43 -18.89
CA GLY A 287 -1.28 3.06 -17.48
C GLY A 287 -2.55 2.46 -16.90
N LEU A 288 -3.59 2.16 -17.71
CA LEU A 288 -4.75 1.40 -17.22
C LEU A 288 -4.46 -0.10 -17.31
N LEU A 289 -4.57 -0.77 -16.16
CA LEU A 289 -4.45 -2.22 -16.02
C LEU A 289 -5.79 -2.79 -15.58
N GLN A 290 -6.22 -3.87 -16.20
CA GLN A 290 -7.45 -4.58 -15.86
C GLN A 290 -7.21 -6.08 -15.91
N TYR A 291 -7.33 -6.72 -14.75
CA TYR A 291 -7.22 -8.17 -14.60
C TYR A 291 -8.59 -8.77 -14.30
N ALA A 292 -8.87 -9.91 -14.87
CA ALA A 292 -10.07 -10.70 -14.57
C ALA A 292 -9.75 -12.19 -14.65
N SER A 293 -10.26 -12.94 -13.67
CA SER A 293 -10.16 -14.40 -13.59
C SER A 293 -11.36 -14.97 -12.83
N SER A 294 -11.48 -16.30 -12.76
CA SER A 294 -12.41 -16.97 -11.86
C SER A 294 -11.68 -17.46 -10.61
N ALA A 295 -12.38 -17.51 -9.46
CA ALA A 295 -11.79 -17.94 -8.20
C ALA A 295 -11.21 -19.37 -8.24
N GLU A 296 -11.85 -20.27 -8.99
CA GLU A 296 -11.42 -21.66 -9.11
C GLU A 296 -10.10 -21.83 -9.88
N ASN A 297 -9.82 -20.92 -10.81
CA ASN A 297 -8.78 -21.11 -11.81
C ASN A 297 -7.64 -20.09 -11.76
N THR A 298 -7.81 -18.99 -11.01
CA THR A 298 -6.75 -17.96 -10.91
C THR A 298 -5.45 -18.55 -10.35
N THR A 299 -4.33 -18.13 -10.92
CA THR A 299 -2.99 -18.44 -10.40
C THR A 299 -2.52 -17.43 -9.35
N VAL A 300 -3.24 -16.31 -9.19
CA VAL A 300 -2.91 -15.26 -8.23
C VAL A 300 -3.76 -15.44 -6.98
N ARG A 301 -3.14 -15.96 -5.93
CA ARG A 301 -3.79 -16.21 -4.64
C ARG A 301 -3.02 -15.54 -3.52
N ALA A 302 -3.73 -14.92 -2.60
CA ALA A 302 -3.16 -14.40 -1.37
C ALA A 302 -2.89 -15.53 -0.36
N TYR A 303 -3.77 -16.55 -0.35
CA TYR A 303 -3.68 -17.76 0.47
C TYR A 303 -4.52 -18.88 -0.16
N GLU A 304 -4.30 -20.13 0.25
CA GLU A 304 -5.14 -21.26 -0.15
C GLU A 304 -6.38 -21.35 0.73
N GLU A 305 -7.50 -21.83 0.16
CA GLU A 305 -8.77 -21.93 0.87
C GLU A 305 -8.65 -22.76 2.17
N GLY A 306 -9.07 -22.17 3.30
CA GLY A 306 -9.00 -22.80 4.63
C GLY A 306 -7.65 -22.74 5.35
N GLU A 307 -6.62 -22.15 4.73
CA GLU A 307 -5.28 -22.03 5.35
C GLU A 307 -5.25 -20.95 6.44
N VAL A 308 -5.90 -19.81 6.18
CA VAL A 308 -5.98 -18.67 7.11
C VAL A 308 -7.39 -18.09 7.17
N SER A 309 -7.69 -17.31 8.20
CA SER A 309 -8.98 -16.66 8.38
C SER A 309 -8.83 -15.36 9.17
N GLY A 310 -9.88 -14.55 9.19
CA GLY A 310 -9.92 -13.29 9.93
C GLY A 310 -8.80 -12.34 9.54
N GLN A 311 -8.12 -11.76 10.52
CA GLN A 311 -7.06 -10.77 10.29
C GLN A 311 -5.94 -11.31 9.39
N SER A 312 -5.49 -12.55 9.57
CA SER A 312 -4.40 -13.13 8.75
C SER A 312 -4.78 -13.29 7.28
N ALA A 313 -6.06 -13.58 6.99
CA ALA A 313 -6.55 -13.63 5.61
C ALA A 313 -6.55 -12.24 4.98
N LEU A 314 -7.01 -11.23 5.71
CA LEU A 314 -7.02 -9.84 5.25
C LEU A 314 -5.61 -9.29 5.05
N ASP A 315 -4.68 -9.58 5.97
CA ASP A 315 -3.27 -9.20 5.84
C ASP A 315 -2.65 -9.80 4.57
N ALA A 316 -2.90 -11.08 4.29
CA ALA A 316 -2.41 -11.74 3.09
C ALA A 316 -2.99 -11.13 1.80
N GLN A 317 -4.27 -10.77 1.78
CA GLN A 317 -4.91 -10.08 0.64
C GLN A 317 -4.32 -8.69 0.43
N MET A 318 -4.08 -7.91 1.49
CA MET A 318 -3.43 -6.60 1.42
C MET A 318 -1.99 -6.72 0.91
N ASP A 319 -1.23 -7.70 1.37
CA ASP A 319 0.14 -7.96 0.91
C ASP A 319 0.18 -8.35 -0.57
N CYS A 320 -0.75 -9.19 -1.02
CA CYS A 320 -0.90 -9.57 -2.43
C CYS A 320 -1.20 -8.35 -3.31
N ALA A 321 -2.18 -7.53 -2.92
CA ALA A 321 -2.53 -6.30 -3.64
C ALA A 321 -1.35 -5.32 -3.69
N ARG A 322 -0.59 -5.17 -2.60
CA ARG A 322 0.60 -4.32 -2.56
C ARG A 322 1.69 -4.79 -3.50
N LEU A 323 1.99 -6.08 -3.55
CA LEU A 323 2.99 -6.62 -4.49
C LEU A 323 2.65 -6.26 -5.94
N ILE A 324 1.36 -6.37 -6.30
CA ILE A 324 0.88 -5.99 -7.63
C ILE A 324 1.02 -4.48 -7.85
N LEU A 325 0.63 -3.66 -6.87
CA LEU A 325 0.74 -2.20 -6.94
C LEU A 325 2.19 -1.74 -7.06
N ASP A 326 3.10 -2.31 -6.28
CA ASP A 326 4.52 -1.98 -6.33
C ASP A 326 5.13 -2.32 -7.71
N ALA A 327 4.75 -3.45 -8.30
CA ALA A 327 5.16 -3.80 -9.66
C ALA A 327 4.57 -2.83 -10.71
N ALA A 328 3.28 -2.47 -10.57
CA ALA A 328 2.60 -1.54 -11.46
C ALA A 328 3.20 -0.12 -11.39
N LEU A 329 3.45 0.40 -10.18
CA LEU A 329 4.07 1.71 -9.98
C LEU A 329 5.49 1.77 -10.55
N ARG A 330 6.29 0.68 -10.40
CA ARG A 330 7.62 0.57 -11.04
C ARG A 330 7.52 0.50 -12.56
N ALA A 331 6.58 -0.28 -13.11
CA ALA A 331 6.36 -0.36 -14.54
C ALA A 331 5.97 0.98 -15.17
N GLY A 332 5.17 1.78 -14.46
CA GLY A 332 4.78 3.13 -14.87
C GLY A 332 5.84 4.21 -14.59
N GLU A 333 7.00 3.86 -14.01
CA GLU A 333 8.03 4.82 -13.56
C GLU A 333 7.41 5.98 -12.76
N THR A 334 6.42 5.67 -11.93
CA THR A 334 5.71 6.69 -11.17
C THR A 334 6.54 7.17 -9.98
N ASN A 335 6.31 8.41 -9.56
CA ASN A 335 6.92 9.02 -8.37
C ASN A 335 5.94 9.08 -7.20
N THR A 336 5.06 8.12 -7.12
CA THR A 336 3.96 8.00 -6.17
C THR A 336 4.01 6.65 -5.47
N HIS A 337 3.23 6.49 -4.42
CA HIS A 337 3.03 5.23 -3.74
C HIS A 337 1.53 4.97 -3.53
N ALA A 338 1.17 3.78 -3.11
CA ALA A 338 -0.19 3.38 -2.85
C ALA A 338 -0.47 3.31 -1.35
N SER A 339 -1.64 3.74 -0.92
CA SER A 339 -2.11 3.59 0.46
C SER A 339 -3.54 3.05 0.47
N LEU A 340 -3.81 2.07 1.32
CA LEU A 340 -5.15 1.51 1.51
C LEU A 340 -6.12 2.61 1.93
N TYR A 341 -7.30 2.61 1.30
CA TYR A 341 -8.34 3.61 1.55
C TYR A 341 -9.65 3.02 2.07
N ALA A 342 -10.09 1.92 1.46
CA ALA A 342 -11.34 1.29 1.86
C ALA A 342 -11.27 -0.23 1.71
N ILE A 343 -12.06 -0.91 2.53
CA ILE A 343 -12.26 -2.35 2.48
C ILE A 343 -13.75 -2.61 2.49
N GLY A 344 -14.21 -3.37 1.50
CA GLY A 344 -15.56 -3.93 1.47
C GLY A 344 -15.48 -5.43 1.69
N GLN A 345 -16.35 -5.96 2.54
CA GLN A 345 -16.50 -7.41 2.74
C GLN A 345 -17.95 -7.78 2.50
N GLU A 346 -18.20 -8.65 1.54
CA GLU A 346 -19.54 -9.18 1.22
C GLU A 346 -19.44 -10.69 1.03
N ASP A 347 -20.09 -11.46 1.89
CA ASP A 347 -20.06 -12.92 1.90
C ASP A 347 -18.62 -13.49 1.85
N ARG A 348 -18.21 -14.02 0.68
CA ARG A 348 -16.89 -14.61 0.43
C ARG A 348 -15.92 -13.66 -0.28
N GLN A 349 -16.40 -12.47 -0.64
CA GLN A 349 -15.61 -11.50 -1.40
C GLN A 349 -15.08 -10.39 -0.52
N THR A 350 -13.79 -10.10 -0.68
CA THR A 350 -13.12 -8.94 -0.10
C THR A 350 -12.72 -7.98 -1.21
N THR A 351 -13.12 -6.74 -1.11
CA THR A 351 -12.72 -5.68 -2.04
C THR A 351 -11.78 -4.71 -1.32
N LEU A 352 -10.59 -4.50 -1.87
CA LEU A 352 -9.60 -3.54 -1.38
C LEU A 352 -9.50 -2.37 -2.35
N VAL A 353 -9.62 -1.14 -1.83
CA VAL A 353 -9.48 0.10 -2.59
C VAL A 353 -8.26 0.85 -2.09
N PHE A 354 -7.40 1.28 -3.01
CA PHE A 354 -6.20 2.05 -2.70
C PHE A 354 -6.27 3.43 -3.35
N LEU A 355 -5.67 4.42 -2.69
CA LEU A 355 -5.38 5.74 -3.23
C LEU A 355 -3.94 5.83 -3.68
N GLN A 356 -3.70 6.64 -4.70
CA GLN A 356 -2.38 7.06 -5.09
C GLN A 356 -1.95 8.25 -4.23
N MET A 357 -0.73 8.21 -3.69
CA MET A 357 -0.20 9.21 -2.78
C MET A 357 1.00 9.91 -3.42
N TYR A 358 1.04 11.23 -3.36
CA TYR A 358 2.19 12.04 -3.76
C TYR A 358 2.77 12.77 -2.54
N GLY A 359 3.99 12.40 -2.13
CA GLY A 359 4.67 13.01 -0.98
C GLY A 359 3.88 12.93 0.35
N GLY A 360 3.12 11.83 0.57
CA GLY A 360 2.28 11.64 1.75
C GLY A 360 0.89 12.29 1.67
N VAL A 361 0.55 12.93 0.54
CA VAL A 361 -0.76 13.55 0.28
C VAL A 361 -1.53 12.72 -0.74
N PRO A 362 -2.78 12.32 -0.46
CA PRO A 362 -3.59 11.55 -1.41
C PRO A 362 -3.94 12.36 -2.65
N VAL A 363 -3.99 11.67 -3.79
CA VAL A 363 -4.49 12.22 -5.05
C VAL A 363 -5.87 11.62 -5.32
N LEU A 364 -6.89 12.45 -5.27
CA LEU A 364 -8.27 12.06 -5.51
C LEU A 364 -8.65 12.35 -6.97
N GLY A 365 -8.87 11.30 -7.74
CA GLY A 365 -9.38 11.36 -9.10
C GLY A 365 -10.90 11.21 -9.17
N GLU A 366 -11.45 11.15 -10.39
CA GLU A 366 -12.87 10.86 -10.64
C GLU A 366 -13.21 9.37 -10.45
N SER A 367 -12.20 8.51 -10.47
CA SER A 367 -12.30 7.07 -10.24
C SER A 367 -11.17 6.62 -9.33
N ASP A 368 -11.39 5.49 -8.67
CA ASP A 368 -10.39 4.89 -7.79
C ASP A 368 -9.08 4.64 -8.52
N PHE A 369 -7.97 4.88 -7.82
CA PHE A 369 -6.64 4.57 -8.32
C PHE A 369 -6.46 3.08 -8.53
N ALA A 370 -6.80 2.27 -7.52
CA ALA A 370 -6.73 0.82 -7.65
C ALA A 370 -7.81 0.13 -6.81
N THR A 371 -8.38 -0.92 -7.40
CA THR A 371 -9.37 -1.79 -6.76
C THR A 371 -9.01 -3.23 -7.02
N PHE A 372 -9.03 -4.06 -5.97
CA PHE A 372 -8.79 -5.50 -6.02
C PHE A 372 -9.96 -6.24 -5.40
N ALA A 373 -10.45 -7.27 -6.06
CA ALA A 373 -11.46 -8.15 -5.49
C ALA A 373 -10.90 -9.57 -5.36
N PHE A 374 -11.00 -10.09 -4.14
CA PHE A 374 -10.61 -11.45 -3.79
C PHE A 374 -11.83 -12.27 -3.42
N GLU A 375 -11.87 -13.53 -3.83
CA GLU A 375 -12.84 -14.53 -3.38
C GLU A 375 -12.08 -15.69 -2.76
N ASP A 376 -12.25 -15.91 -1.44
CA ASP A 376 -11.51 -16.93 -0.66
C ASP A 376 -9.99 -16.94 -0.94
N GLY A 377 -9.38 -15.77 -0.89
CA GLY A 377 -7.96 -15.58 -1.15
C GLY A 377 -7.53 -15.56 -2.61
N ALA A 378 -8.41 -15.91 -3.55
CA ALA A 378 -8.16 -15.88 -4.98
C ALA A 378 -8.44 -14.49 -5.56
N LEU A 379 -7.49 -13.88 -6.28
CA LEU A 379 -7.71 -12.63 -6.99
C LEU A 379 -8.63 -12.87 -8.21
N VAL A 380 -9.84 -12.33 -8.17
CA VAL A 380 -10.83 -12.47 -9.25
C VAL A 380 -10.88 -11.24 -10.17
N SER A 381 -10.59 -10.07 -9.64
CA SER A 381 -10.42 -8.88 -10.48
C SER A 381 -9.47 -7.87 -9.86
N ALA A 382 -8.78 -7.11 -10.73
CA ALA A 382 -8.02 -5.94 -10.34
C ALA A 382 -8.13 -4.86 -11.41
N THR A 383 -8.27 -3.62 -10.98
CA THR A 383 -8.17 -2.44 -11.84
C THR A 383 -7.16 -1.49 -11.23
N VAL A 384 -6.15 -1.05 -12.00
CA VAL A 384 -5.16 -0.06 -11.55
C VAL A 384 -5.05 1.02 -12.60
N ARG A 385 -5.11 2.29 -12.19
CA ARG A 385 -4.98 3.48 -13.03
C ARG A 385 -3.74 4.26 -12.62
N LEU A 386 -2.62 3.94 -13.25
CA LEU A 386 -1.36 4.60 -12.96
C LEU A 386 -1.38 6.05 -13.42
N GLN A 387 -0.88 6.93 -12.58
CA GLN A 387 -0.65 8.33 -12.90
C GLN A 387 0.75 8.72 -12.47
N ARG A 388 1.37 9.61 -13.24
CA ARG A 388 2.67 10.18 -12.95
C ARG A 388 2.54 11.70 -12.90
N PHE A 389 3.17 12.30 -11.90
CA PHE A 389 3.05 13.73 -11.67
C PHE A 389 4.42 14.42 -11.75
N ASP A 390 4.44 15.60 -12.33
CA ASP A 390 5.57 16.54 -12.26
C ASP A 390 5.22 17.65 -11.28
N ALA A 391 6.08 17.81 -10.25
CA ALA A 391 5.93 18.89 -9.28
C ALA A 391 6.45 20.18 -9.88
N GLN A 392 5.59 21.15 -10.03
CA GLN A 392 5.96 22.44 -10.54
C GLN A 392 6.68 23.28 -9.49
N ASP A 393 7.60 24.15 -9.90
CA ASP A 393 8.30 25.08 -9.02
C ASP A 393 7.35 26.07 -8.27
N MET A 394 6.10 26.13 -8.70
CA MET A 394 5.06 26.90 -8.03
C MET A 394 4.44 26.07 -6.92
N SER A 395 4.73 26.40 -5.68
CA SER A 395 3.98 25.88 -4.54
C SER A 395 2.75 26.76 -4.28
N ARG A 396 1.63 26.12 -3.95
CA ARG A 396 0.47 26.84 -3.41
C ARG A 396 0.43 26.65 -1.90
N ILE A 397 0.25 27.75 -1.20
CA ILE A 397 -0.08 27.72 0.22
C ILE A 397 -1.48 27.13 0.34
N VAL A 398 -1.57 25.97 1.00
CA VAL A 398 -2.87 25.42 1.39
C VAL A 398 -3.42 26.28 2.52
N LEU A 399 -4.73 26.49 2.54
CA LEU A 399 -5.39 27.25 3.61
C LEU A 399 -4.95 26.68 4.98
N PRO A 400 -4.57 27.53 5.97
CA PRO A 400 -4.19 27.01 7.29
C PRO A 400 -5.29 26.13 7.90
N ALA A 401 -4.94 25.02 8.53
CA ALA A 401 -5.89 24.05 9.09
C ALA A 401 -6.93 24.70 10.01
N LYS A 402 -6.51 25.70 10.80
CA LYS A 402 -7.40 26.48 11.67
C LYS A 402 -8.45 27.27 10.90
N GLN A 403 -8.10 27.81 9.73
CA GLN A 403 -9.06 28.55 8.89
C GLN A 403 -9.99 27.58 8.14
N ALA A 404 -9.46 26.42 7.73
CA ALA A 404 -10.26 25.37 7.13
C ALA A 404 -11.28 24.81 8.15
N ALA A 405 -10.86 24.54 9.37
CA ALA A 405 -11.74 24.11 10.46
C ALA A 405 -12.80 25.15 10.82
N ALA A 406 -12.44 26.46 10.80
CA ALA A 406 -13.40 27.55 11.04
C ALA A 406 -14.46 27.69 9.93
N GLY A 407 -14.22 27.14 8.75
CA GLY A 407 -15.17 27.08 7.64
C GLY A 407 -16.11 25.86 7.71
N ALA A 408 -15.85 24.89 8.59
CA ALA A 408 -16.74 23.74 8.79
C ALA A 408 -18.04 24.17 9.47
N MET A 409 -19.16 23.61 9.01
CA MET A 409 -20.49 23.86 9.56
C MET A 409 -21.28 22.56 9.66
N GLY A 410 -22.19 22.50 10.62
CA GLY A 410 -23.05 21.33 10.82
C GLY A 410 -22.48 20.34 11.84
N GLU A 411 -22.71 19.06 11.61
CA GLU A 411 -22.16 17.98 12.45
C GLU A 411 -20.64 17.91 12.32
N PRO A 412 -19.93 17.50 13.38
CA PRO A 412 -18.49 17.33 13.34
C PRO A 412 -18.05 16.37 12.22
N CYS A 413 -16.99 16.73 11.53
CA CYS A 413 -16.47 15.96 10.39
C CYS A 413 -14.94 15.91 10.40
N GLY A 414 -14.38 15.03 9.59
CA GLY A 414 -12.93 14.93 9.38
C GLY A 414 -12.42 16.12 8.53
N LEU A 415 -11.22 16.62 8.84
CA LEU A 415 -10.52 17.62 8.02
C LEU A 415 -9.27 16.98 7.42
N MET A 416 -9.14 17.03 6.11
CA MET A 416 -8.06 16.34 5.38
C MET A 416 -7.51 17.21 4.26
N VAL A 417 -6.25 16.96 3.87
CA VAL A 417 -5.64 17.57 2.67
C VAL A 417 -5.55 16.52 1.58
N ALA A 418 -5.91 16.90 0.35
CA ALA A 418 -5.70 16.07 -0.82
C ALA A 418 -5.42 16.92 -2.06
N TYR A 419 -4.73 16.35 -3.01
CA TYR A 419 -4.74 16.75 -4.39
C TYR A 419 -6.07 16.30 -5.01
N ARG A 420 -6.76 17.18 -5.72
CA ARG A 420 -8.01 16.84 -6.39
C ARG A 420 -7.95 17.16 -7.87
N GLU A 421 -8.05 16.12 -8.67
CA GLU A 421 -8.18 16.24 -10.11
C GLU A 421 -9.54 16.82 -10.48
N LYS A 422 -9.55 17.61 -11.55
CA LYS A 422 -10.77 18.08 -12.19
C LYS A 422 -10.65 17.86 -13.68
N GLU A 423 -11.73 17.38 -14.26
CA GLU A 423 -11.81 17.15 -15.69
C GLU A 423 -11.44 18.41 -16.49
N GLY A 424 -10.50 18.23 -17.44
CA GLY A 424 -10.02 19.31 -18.30
C GLY A 424 -8.98 20.25 -17.67
N GLU A 425 -8.61 20.09 -16.39
CA GLU A 425 -7.51 20.82 -15.76
C GLU A 425 -6.20 20.03 -15.90
N SER A 426 -5.14 20.67 -16.43
CA SER A 426 -3.80 20.06 -16.55
C SER A 426 -3.02 20.06 -15.23
N TYR A 427 -3.50 20.75 -14.22
CA TYR A 427 -2.85 20.93 -12.93
C TYR A 427 -3.73 20.51 -11.79
N VAL A 428 -3.15 19.81 -10.83
CA VAL A 428 -3.83 19.24 -9.66
C VAL A 428 -3.38 19.97 -8.39
N PRO A 429 -4.18 20.90 -7.86
CA PRO A 429 -3.87 21.63 -6.63
C PRO A 429 -4.25 20.85 -5.40
N ALA A 430 -3.44 20.95 -4.34
CA ALA A 430 -3.82 20.46 -3.01
C ALA A 430 -4.74 21.45 -2.29
N ARG A 431 -5.73 20.91 -1.56
CA ARG A 431 -6.69 21.69 -0.76
C ARG A 431 -7.14 20.92 0.47
N PHE A 432 -7.55 21.62 1.53
CA PHE A 432 -8.37 21.02 2.56
C PHE A 432 -9.77 20.72 2.03
N TYR A 433 -10.32 19.63 2.48
CA TYR A 433 -11.72 19.28 2.31
C TYR A 433 -12.26 18.64 3.59
N LEU A 434 -13.56 18.69 3.74
CA LEU A 434 -14.28 18.08 4.85
C LEU A 434 -14.68 16.66 4.41
N LYS A 435 -14.37 15.69 5.24
CA LYS A 435 -14.80 14.31 5.07
C LYS A 435 -15.96 14.08 6.03
N ASN A 436 -17.15 13.99 5.49
CA ASN A 436 -18.32 13.56 6.25
C ASN A 436 -18.25 12.05 6.47
N ALA A 437 -18.86 11.58 7.54
CA ALA A 437 -19.17 10.15 7.67
C ALA A 437 -20.22 9.84 6.58
N ASP A 438 -19.86 8.99 5.63
CA ASP A 438 -20.76 8.51 4.58
C ASP A 438 -21.63 7.36 5.12
#